data_38682827e61d50e35a0e982dbda00c5b
#
_entry.id   38682827e61d50e35a0e982dbda00c5b
#
_cell.length_a   1.000
_cell.length_b   1.000
_cell.length_c   1.000
_cell.angle_alpha   90.00
_cell.angle_beta   90.00
_cell.angle_gamma   90.00
#
_symmetry.space_group_name_H-M   'P 1'
#
loop_
_entity.id
_entity.type
_entity.pdbx_description
1 polymer ?
#
loop_
_entity_poly.entity_id
_entity_poly.type
_entity_poly.pdbx_seq_one_letter_code
_entity_poly.pdbx_strand_id
1 'polypeptide(L)'
;MDILKDLTGITGAGFVTDDETVLSGYASDLSFSAGTKPEAEVCPDTTEEVSRIVKWANENNMPLIPVSSPVHLYGSTIPKQGGVIVNMRRFDEIYEIDTVNRFVRIGTGVSWEKLTAALREQGMRVILPLTPRSDRSVATDHLEREVTTSMVY
;
A
#
# COMPACT_ATOMS: atom_id res chain seq x y z
N MET A 1 -1.63 -21.25 -16.42
CA MET A 1 -0.99 -20.03 -15.90
C MET A 1 -0.41 -20.37 -14.54
N ASP A 2 0.84 -20.05 -14.31
CA ASP A 2 1.52 -20.24 -13.02
C ASP A 2 1.80 -18.85 -12.43
N ILE A 3 0.84 -18.36 -11.62
CA ILE A 3 0.85 -17.00 -11.06
C ILE A 3 2.14 -16.73 -10.28
N LEU A 4 2.55 -17.69 -9.43
CA LEU A 4 3.74 -17.51 -8.59
C LEU A 4 5.01 -17.40 -9.40
N LYS A 5 5.17 -18.28 -10.38
CA LYS A 5 6.33 -18.28 -11.28
C LYS A 5 6.42 -16.99 -12.08
N ASP A 6 5.30 -16.55 -12.65
CA ASP A 6 5.23 -15.35 -13.48
C ASP A 6 5.57 -14.10 -12.66
N LEU A 7 4.95 -13.92 -11.49
CA LEU A 7 5.20 -12.79 -10.62
C LEU A 7 6.60 -12.81 -9.99
N THR A 8 7.10 -14.00 -9.64
CA THR A 8 8.50 -14.18 -9.17
C THR A 8 9.49 -13.75 -10.24
N GLY A 9 9.20 -13.99 -11.52
CA GLY A 9 10.01 -13.50 -12.63
C GLY A 9 10.03 -11.98 -12.78
N ILE A 10 9.10 -11.26 -12.12
CA ILE A 10 9.04 -9.80 -12.12
C ILE A 10 9.78 -9.21 -10.93
N THR A 11 9.50 -9.67 -9.70
CA THR A 11 9.94 -9.04 -8.45
C THR A 11 10.97 -9.86 -7.67
N GLY A 12 11.17 -11.13 -8.02
CA GLY A 12 12.02 -12.06 -7.28
C GLY A 12 11.25 -12.92 -6.26
N ALA A 13 11.79 -14.09 -5.94
CA ALA A 13 11.13 -15.12 -5.13
C ALA A 13 10.80 -14.69 -3.69
N GLY A 14 11.56 -13.76 -3.11
CA GLY A 14 11.31 -13.27 -1.74
C GLY A 14 10.16 -12.26 -1.63
N PHE A 15 9.55 -11.87 -2.75
CA PHE A 15 8.55 -10.81 -2.81
C PHE A 15 7.21 -11.25 -3.41
N VAL A 16 7.01 -12.54 -3.51
CA VAL A 16 5.74 -13.17 -3.94
C VAL A 16 5.41 -14.28 -2.94
N THR A 17 4.15 -14.37 -2.54
CA THR A 17 3.69 -15.45 -1.66
C THR A 17 2.27 -15.89 -2.01
N ASP A 18 2.01 -17.18 -1.79
CA ASP A 18 0.69 -17.80 -1.78
C ASP A 18 0.36 -18.39 -0.37
N ASP A 19 1.12 -17.97 0.65
CA ASP A 19 0.90 -18.46 2.02
C ASP A 19 -0.54 -18.21 2.46
N GLU A 20 -1.21 -19.28 2.85
CA GLU A 20 -2.62 -19.30 3.23
C GLU A 20 -2.93 -18.30 4.36
N THR A 21 -2.03 -18.19 5.34
CA THR A 21 -2.21 -17.31 6.50
C THR A 21 -2.16 -15.85 6.07
N VAL A 22 -1.22 -15.50 5.17
CA VAL A 22 -1.08 -14.15 4.62
C VAL A 22 -2.31 -13.79 3.79
N LEU A 23 -2.69 -14.66 2.85
CA LEU A 23 -3.78 -14.39 1.91
C LEU A 23 -5.16 -14.32 2.59
N SER A 24 -5.40 -15.15 3.60
CA SER A 24 -6.65 -15.11 4.37
C SER A 24 -6.84 -13.78 5.09
N GLY A 25 -5.75 -13.12 5.47
CA GLY A 25 -5.79 -11.79 6.09
C GLY A 25 -6.36 -10.69 5.18
N TYR A 26 -6.33 -10.89 3.86
CA TYR A 26 -6.89 -9.92 2.90
C TYR A 26 -8.37 -10.13 2.59
N ALA A 27 -8.97 -11.23 3.03
CA ALA A 27 -10.38 -11.55 2.74
C ALA A 27 -11.37 -10.75 3.61
N SER A 28 -10.89 -10.06 4.65
CA SER A 28 -11.71 -9.24 5.55
C SER A 28 -10.90 -8.06 6.11
N ASP A 29 -11.58 -7.00 6.47
CA ASP A 29 -11.04 -5.87 7.23
C ASP A 29 -12.01 -5.49 8.36
N LEU A 30 -11.88 -4.28 8.90
CA LEU A 30 -12.77 -3.78 9.95
C LEU A 30 -14.13 -3.28 9.43
N SER A 31 -14.40 -3.40 8.14
CA SER A 31 -15.71 -3.10 7.54
C SER A 31 -16.65 -4.29 7.61
N PHE A 32 -17.89 -4.07 7.15
CA PHE A 32 -18.88 -5.15 6.96
C PHE A 32 -18.77 -5.83 5.59
N SER A 33 -17.74 -5.52 4.81
CA SER A 33 -17.55 -6.10 3.49
C SER A 33 -17.05 -7.54 3.58
N ALA A 34 -17.70 -8.46 2.93
CA ALA A 34 -17.19 -9.80 2.70
C ALA A 34 -16.36 -9.84 1.41
N GLY A 35 -15.29 -10.59 1.42
CA GLY A 35 -14.41 -10.79 0.28
C GLY A 35 -14.15 -12.26 -0.03
N THR A 36 -13.36 -12.45 -1.07
CA THR A 36 -12.77 -13.75 -1.42
C THR A 36 -11.27 -13.71 -1.11
N LYS A 37 -10.68 -14.87 -0.88
CA LYS A 37 -9.24 -14.96 -0.73
C LYS A 37 -8.56 -14.65 -2.08
N PRO A 38 -7.50 -13.82 -2.11
CA PRO A 38 -6.72 -13.61 -3.32
C PRO A 38 -5.87 -14.83 -3.66
N GLU A 39 -5.36 -14.92 -4.88
CA GLU A 39 -4.51 -16.01 -5.36
C GLU A 39 -3.05 -15.86 -4.95
N ALA A 40 -2.58 -14.62 -4.82
CA ALA A 40 -1.21 -14.31 -4.41
C ALA A 40 -1.07 -12.89 -3.87
N GLU A 41 0.02 -12.65 -3.15
CA GLU A 41 0.52 -11.31 -2.86
C GLU A 41 1.85 -11.09 -3.59
N VAL A 42 2.05 -9.93 -4.18
CA VAL A 42 3.32 -9.47 -4.75
C VAL A 42 3.72 -8.12 -4.18
N CYS A 43 5.00 -7.95 -3.84
CA CYS A 43 5.55 -6.73 -3.24
C CYS A 43 6.58 -6.09 -4.18
N PRO A 44 6.16 -5.25 -5.14
CA PRO A 44 7.08 -4.53 -6.02
C PRO A 44 7.85 -3.42 -5.27
N ASP A 45 9.02 -3.07 -5.83
CA ASP A 45 9.92 -2.03 -5.31
C ASP A 45 10.12 -0.87 -6.29
N THR A 46 9.81 -1.08 -7.55
CA THR A 46 10.01 -0.09 -8.60
C THR A 46 8.76 0.13 -9.44
N THR A 47 8.66 1.30 -10.05
CA THR A 47 7.59 1.62 -11.00
C THR A 47 7.59 0.66 -12.19
N GLU A 48 8.77 0.22 -12.62
CA GLU A 48 8.96 -0.75 -13.70
C GLU A 48 8.37 -2.10 -13.35
N GLU A 49 8.58 -2.58 -12.11
CA GLU A 49 7.96 -3.82 -11.63
C GLU A 49 6.43 -3.69 -11.60
N VAL A 50 5.91 -2.59 -11.07
CA VAL A 50 4.45 -2.32 -11.08
C VAL A 50 3.92 -2.32 -12.51
N SER A 51 4.60 -1.66 -13.46
CA SER A 51 4.20 -1.65 -14.87
C SER A 51 4.16 -3.05 -15.47
N ARG A 52 5.15 -3.90 -15.14
CA ARG A 52 5.20 -5.29 -15.61
C ARG A 52 4.09 -6.15 -15.02
N ILE A 53 3.80 -5.96 -13.72
CA ILE A 53 2.68 -6.64 -13.04
C ILE A 53 1.34 -6.27 -13.70
N VAL A 54 1.12 -4.97 -13.96
CA VAL A 54 -0.12 -4.49 -14.61
C VAL A 54 -0.27 -5.05 -16.02
N LYS A 55 0.81 -5.11 -16.82
CA LYS A 55 0.80 -5.71 -18.15
C LYS A 55 0.45 -7.20 -18.10
N TRP A 56 1.13 -7.94 -17.23
CA TRP A 56 0.86 -9.36 -16.99
C TRP A 56 -0.60 -9.60 -16.57
N ALA A 57 -1.12 -8.77 -15.66
CA ALA A 57 -2.50 -8.89 -15.20
C ALA A 57 -3.53 -8.63 -16.32
N ASN A 58 -3.29 -7.63 -17.17
CA ASN A 58 -4.14 -7.36 -18.33
C ASN A 58 -4.15 -8.52 -19.33
N GLU A 59 -2.97 -9.11 -19.61
CA GLU A 59 -2.84 -10.25 -20.52
C GLU A 59 -3.56 -11.51 -20.00
N ASN A 60 -3.67 -11.64 -18.68
CA ASN A 60 -4.27 -12.79 -18.01
C ASN A 60 -5.69 -12.54 -17.46
N ASN A 61 -6.26 -11.35 -17.68
CA ASN A 61 -7.53 -10.91 -17.09
C ASN A 61 -7.56 -11.08 -15.55
N MET A 62 -6.43 -10.83 -14.89
CA MET A 62 -6.26 -10.99 -13.45
C MET A 62 -6.57 -9.67 -12.72
N PRO A 63 -7.53 -9.67 -11.77
CA PRO A 63 -7.75 -8.50 -10.92
C PRO A 63 -6.53 -8.16 -10.08
N LEU A 64 -6.20 -6.87 -9.95
CA LEU A 64 -5.17 -6.39 -9.05
C LEU A 64 -5.79 -5.54 -7.95
N ILE A 65 -5.35 -5.77 -6.71
CA ILE A 65 -5.79 -5.03 -5.53
C ILE A 65 -4.58 -4.34 -4.91
N PRO A 66 -4.39 -3.02 -5.12
CA PRO A 66 -3.28 -2.31 -4.51
C PRO A 66 -3.52 -2.11 -3.01
N VAL A 67 -2.49 -2.37 -2.22
CA VAL A 67 -2.49 -2.25 -0.76
C VAL A 67 -1.21 -1.56 -0.32
N SER A 68 -1.27 -0.59 0.57
CA SER A 68 -0.07 0.10 1.09
C SER A 68 -0.02 0.14 2.62
N SER A 69 -0.94 -0.52 3.28
CA SER A 69 -1.06 -0.52 4.74
C SER A 69 -1.52 -1.88 5.26
N PRO A 70 -1.12 -2.29 6.46
CA PRO A 70 -1.59 -3.55 7.05
C PRO A 70 -3.03 -3.48 7.57
N VAL A 71 -3.61 -2.28 7.66
CA VAL A 71 -4.95 -2.07 8.22
C VAL A 71 -5.80 -1.21 7.29
N HIS A 72 -6.96 -1.74 6.93
CA HIS A 72 -8.00 -1.10 6.13
C HIS A 72 -9.32 -1.08 6.89
N LEU A 73 -10.18 -0.10 6.59
CA LEU A 73 -11.36 0.19 7.41
C LEU A 73 -12.68 0.13 6.64
N TYR A 74 -12.64 0.26 5.32
CA TYR A 74 -13.84 0.52 4.51
C TYR A 74 -14.09 -0.50 3.40
N GLY A 75 -13.38 -1.63 3.42
CA GLY A 75 -13.53 -2.68 2.41
C GLY A 75 -12.94 -2.35 1.05
N SER A 76 -12.18 -1.25 0.94
CA SER A 76 -11.62 -0.76 -0.33
C SER A 76 -10.59 -1.71 -0.96
N THR A 77 -9.92 -2.50 -0.12
CA THR A 77 -8.85 -3.43 -0.53
C THR A 77 -9.24 -4.89 -0.40
N ILE A 78 -10.52 -5.17 -0.15
CA ILE A 78 -11.02 -6.54 -0.05
C ILE A 78 -11.27 -7.10 -1.46
N PRO A 79 -10.61 -8.21 -1.86
CA PRO A 79 -10.85 -8.86 -3.13
C PRO A 79 -12.31 -9.31 -3.25
N LYS A 80 -12.98 -8.97 -4.33
CA LYS A 80 -14.38 -9.38 -4.59
C LYS A 80 -14.48 -10.59 -5.52
N GLN A 81 -13.43 -10.82 -6.31
CA GLN A 81 -13.39 -11.87 -7.34
C GLN A 81 -12.03 -12.59 -7.35
N GLY A 82 -11.40 -12.74 -6.19
CA GLY A 82 -10.01 -13.17 -6.11
C GLY A 82 -9.06 -12.08 -6.60
N GLY A 83 -8.00 -12.47 -7.31
CA GLY A 83 -7.00 -11.56 -7.85
C GLY A 83 -5.69 -11.56 -7.09
N VAL A 84 -4.81 -10.65 -7.43
CA VAL A 84 -3.48 -10.53 -6.83
C VAL A 84 -3.39 -9.26 -6.01
N ILE A 85 -2.97 -9.38 -4.76
CA ILE A 85 -2.63 -8.23 -3.91
C ILE A 85 -1.31 -7.66 -4.38
N VAL A 86 -1.30 -6.37 -4.71
CA VAL A 86 -0.09 -5.61 -5.02
C VAL A 86 0.26 -4.78 -3.79
N ASN A 87 1.14 -5.32 -2.95
CA ASN A 87 1.51 -4.68 -1.69
C ASN A 87 2.63 -3.66 -1.90
N MET A 88 2.28 -2.39 -1.83
CA MET A 88 3.14 -1.25 -2.10
C MET A 88 4.03 -0.84 -0.91
N ARG A 89 4.14 -1.67 0.13
CA ARG A 89 4.89 -1.34 1.36
C ARG A 89 6.37 -1.01 1.14
N ARG A 90 6.97 -1.50 0.04
CA ARG A 90 8.39 -1.24 -0.28
C ARG A 90 8.61 0.16 -0.89
N PHE A 91 7.56 0.84 -1.33
CA PHE A 91 7.60 2.26 -1.73
C PHE A 91 7.59 3.16 -0.49
N ASP A 92 8.55 2.98 0.41
CA ASP A 92 8.57 3.63 1.72
C ASP A 92 9.57 4.79 1.83
N GLU A 93 10.04 5.32 0.71
CA GLU A 93 11.00 6.42 0.66
C GLU A 93 10.32 7.79 0.85
N ILE A 94 10.97 8.66 1.62
CA ILE A 94 10.66 10.08 1.69
C ILE A 94 11.58 10.79 0.70
N TYR A 95 11.02 11.19 -0.45
CA TYR A 95 11.79 11.78 -1.55
C TYR A 95 12.18 13.23 -1.28
N GLU A 96 11.31 13.99 -0.59
CA GLU A 96 11.51 15.41 -0.37
C GLU A 96 10.73 15.92 0.83
N ILE A 97 11.37 16.79 1.62
CA ILE A 97 10.72 17.63 2.64
C ILE A 97 11.07 19.08 2.31
N ASP A 98 10.11 19.83 1.79
CA ASP A 98 10.28 21.26 1.51
C ASP A 98 9.78 22.09 2.69
N THR A 99 10.72 22.61 3.47
CA THR A 99 10.43 23.40 4.67
C THR A 99 9.94 24.83 4.34
N VAL A 100 10.22 25.32 3.14
CA VAL A 100 9.83 26.67 2.68
C VAL A 100 8.39 26.66 2.17
N ASN A 101 8.08 25.73 1.26
CA ASN A 101 6.75 25.59 0.67
C ASN A 101 5.82 24.68 1.49
N ARG A 102 6.38 24.01 2.52
CA ARG A 102 5.64 23.19 3.47
C ARG A 102 4.89 22.01 2.82
N PHE A 103 5.59 21.28 1.99
CA PHE A 103 5.09 20.02 1.45
C PHE A 103 6.10 18.88 1.62
N VAL A 104 5.61 17.66 1.50
CA VAL A 104 6.44 16.45 1.45
C VAL A 104 6.07 15.64 0.21
N ARG A 105 7.06 14.98 -0.39
CA ARG A 105 6.87 13.98 -1.43
C ARG A 105 7.35 12.64 -0.91
N ILE A 106 6.45 11.68 -0.85
CA ILE A 106 6.66 10.38 -0.23
C ILE A 106 6.17 9.25 -1.11
N GLY A 107 6.73 8.06 -0.91
CA GLY A 107 6.20 6.82 -1.45
C GLY A 107 4.91 6.39 -0.77
N THR A 108 4.12 5.57 -1.44
CA THR A 108 2.81 5.10 -0.97
C THR A 108 2.87 4.23 0.28
N GLY A 109 4.00 3.57 0.53
CA GLY A 109 4.26 2.73 1.71
C GLY A 109 4.74 3.49 2.95
N VAL A 110 5.00 4.80 2.86
CA VAL A 110 5.48 5.59 4.01
C VAL A 110 4.42 5.62 5.11
N SER A 111 4.79 5.16 6.31
CA SER A 111 3.92 5.21 7.48
C SER A 111 3.90 6.59 8.15
N TRP A 112 2.85 6.84 8.94
CA TRP A 112 2.77 8.05 9.76
C TRP A 112 3.93 8.15 10.75
N GLU A 113 4.38 7.04 11.33
CA GLU A 113 5.54 7.01 12.22
C GLU A 113 6.80 7.51 11.51
N LYS A 114 7.10 6.97 10.31
CA LYS A 114 8.26 7.36 9.52
C LYS A 114 8.20 8.84 9.12
N LEU A 115 7.05 9.29 8.63
CA LEU A 115 6.86 10.69 8.21
C LEU A 115 6.98 11.66 9.39
N THR A 116 6.32 11.37 10.52
CA THR A 116 6.37 12.28 11.67
C THR A 116 7.76 12.35 12.30
N ALA A 117 8.51 11.25 12.30
CA ALA A 117 9.91 11.25 12.76
C ALA A 117 10.78 12.15 11.87
N ALA A 118 10.70 12.00 10.54
CA ALA A 118 11.47 12.80 9.60
C ALA A 118 11.12 14.30 9.65
N LEU A 119 9.84 14.63 9.79
CA LEU A 119 9.40 16.03 9.94
C LEU A 119 9.92 16.66 11.23
N ARG A 120 9.93 15.90 12.34
CA ARG A 120 10.44 16.40 13.63
C ARG A 120 11.91 16.76 13.56
N GLU A 121 12.72 16.01 12.82
CA GLU A 121 14.15 16.33 12.59
C GLU A 121 14.35 17.67 11.86
N GLN A 122 13.35 18.10 11.07
CA GLN A 122 13.33 19.39 10.39
C GLN A 122 12.61 20.50 11.18
N GLY A 123 12.26 20.25 12.45
CA GLY A 123 11.51 21.19 13.26
C GLY A 123 10.05 21.39 12.81
N MET A 124 9.53 20.46 12.03
CA MET A 124 8.19 20.50 11.44
C MET A 124 7.27 19.45 12.04
N ARG A 125 5.98 19.65 11.85
CA ARG A 125 4.95 18.66 12.18
C ARG A 125 3.82 18.68 11.17
N VAL A 126 3.11 17.57 11.08
CA VAL A 126 1.85 17.50 10.34
C VAL A 126 0.69 17.61 11.33
N ILE A 127 -0.35 18.37 10.97
CA ILE A 127 -1.61 18.35 11.72
C ILE A 127 -2.43 17.15 11.22
N LEU A 128 -2.76 16.28 12.18
CA LEU A 128 -3.58 15.11 11.95
C LEU A 128 -4.98 15.40 12.54
N PRO A 129 -6.04 15.37 11.74
CA PRO A 129 -7.39 15.61 12.23
C PRO A 129 -7.88 14.53 13.20
N LEU A 130 -7.37 13.32 13.05
CA LEU A 130 -7.57 12.18 13.94
C LEU A 130 -6.22 11.51 14.15
N THR A 131 -5.98 10.95 15.32
CA THR A 131 -4.74 10.20 15.59
C THR A 131 -4.78 8.90 14.79
N PRO A 132 -4.02 8.80 13.68
CA PRO A 132 -3.94 7.55 12.92
C PRO A 132 -3.10 6.52 13.68
N ARG A 133 -3.23 5.26 13.31
CA ARG A 133 -2.25 4.26 13.76
C ARG A 133 -0.88 4.60 13.16
N SER A 134 0.14 4.49 13.97
CA SER A 134 1.52 4.86 13.59
C SER A 134 2.04 4.02 12.42
N ASP A 135 1.63 2.76 12.35
CA ASP A 135 2.01 1.77 11.33
C ASP A 135 1.22 1.91 10.01
N ARG A 136 0.17 2.73 10.00
CA ARG A 136 -0.66 2.92 8.82
C ARG A 136 0.02 3.84 7.80
N SER A 137 -0.09 3.52 6.50
CA SER A 137 0.48 4.40 5.48
C SER A 137 -0.30 5.70 5.36
N VAL A 138 0.45 6.78 5.07
CA VAL A 138 -0.13 8.12 4.85
C VAL A 138 -1.07 8.09 3.65
N ALA A 139 -0.69 7.40 2.56
CA ALA A 139 -1.51 7.28 1.36
C ALA A 139 -2.85 6.59 1.64
N THR A 140 -2.85 5.48 2.38
CA THR A 140 -4.08 4.76 2.76
C THR A 140 -5.02 5.66 3.57
N ASP A 141 -4.50 6.41 4.54
CA ASP A 141 -5.34 7.29 5.35
C ASP A 141 -5.98 8.40 4.53
N HIS A 142 -5.25 9.00 3.58
CA HIS A 142 -5.80 10.03 2.70
C HIS A 142 -6.87 9.49 1.74
N LEU A 143 -6.65 8.29 1.21
CA LEU A 143 -7.59 7.67 0.27
C LEU A 143 -8.85 7.13 0.95
N GLU A 144 -8.73 6.61 2.17
CA GLU A 144 -9.86 5.99 2.86
C GLU A 144 -10.63 6.94 3.78
N ARG A 145 -9.99 7.95 4.36
CA ARG A 145 -10.63 8.82 5.35
C ARG A 145 -11.05 10.18 4.83
N GLU A 146 -10.86 10.47 3.56
CA GLU A 146 -11.10 11.81 3.01
C GLU A 146 -10.43 12.91 3.88
N VAL A 147 -9.22 12.64 4.35
CA VAL A 147 -8.46 13.61 5.15
C VAL A 147 -8.11 14.79 4.26
N THR A 148 -9.01 15.75 4.20
CA THR A 148 -8.96 16.87 3.28
C THR A 148 -7.90 17.91 3.62
N THR A 149 -7.27 17.82 4.80
CA THR A 149 -6.28 18.82 5.22
C THR A 149 -5.23 18.23 6.14
N SER A 150 -4.15 17.70 5.57
CA SER A 150 -2.89 17.55 6.30
C SER A 150 -2.04 18.77 6.01
N MET A 151 -2.04 19.77 6.89
CA MET A 151 -1.11 20.87 6.77
C MET A 151 0.18 20.53 7.50
N VAL A 152 1.31 20.73 6.82
CA VAL A 152 2.66 20.63 7.39
C VAL A 152 3.03 22.01 7.98
N TYR A 153 3.43 22.03 9.25
CA TYR A 153 3.86 23.24 9.98
C TYR A 153 5.28 23.09 10.51
#